data_3f6338aa466cb0968a9f6bd93aea0b62
#
_entry.id   3f6338aa466cb0968a9f6bd93aea0b62
#
_cell.length_a   1.000
_cell.length_b   1.000
_cell.length_c   1.000
_cell.angle_alpha   90.00
_cell.angle_beta   90.00
_cell.angle_gamma   90.00
#
_symmetry.space_group_name_H-M   'P 1'
#
loop_
_entity.id
_entity.type
_entity.pdbx_description
1 polymer ?
#
loop_
_entity_poly.entity_id
_entity_poly.type
_entity_poly.pdbx_seq_one_letter_code
_entity_poly.pdbx_strand_id
1 'polypeptide(L)'
;MDRRLEGLARHCDARYTRYADDLSFSGDETFARRIGGFLGSATDIVRDEGFSIHTAKTRIMRRGARQVVTGLVVNEHVNILRHDYDTLKAILHNCAKHGAESQNRSGVPNFPAHLAGRIAWVEHVNPVRGARLRTLYNKVAWTPRAEI
;
A
#
# COMPACT_ATOMS: atom_id res chain seq x y z
N MET A 1 20.63 8.29 -12.48
CA MET A 1 19.21 8.69 -12.27
C MET A 1 18.95 9.16 -10.84
N ASP A 2 19.03 8.32 -9.79
CA ASP A 2 18.61 8.67 -8.42
C ASP A 2 19.31 9.92 -7.86
N ARG A 3 20.64 10.05 -8.03
CA ARG A 3 21.38 11.24 -7.59
C ARG A 3 20.87 12.55 -8.21
N ARG A 4 20.46 12.51 -9.49
CA ARG A 4 19.92 13.70 -10.20
C ARG A 4 18.51 14.03 -9.71
N LEU A 5 17.65 13.00 -9.54
CA LEU A 5 16.29 13.18 -9.03
C LEU A 5 16.28 13.66 -7.58
N GLU A 6 17.18 13.14 -6.75
CA GLU A 6 17.36 13.63 -5.38
C GLU A 6 17.84 15.08 -5.35
N GLY A 7 18.80 15.45 -6.22
CA GLY A 7 19.26 16.83 -6.35
C GLY A 7 18.13 17.78 -6.77
N LEU A 8 17.31 17.39 -7.74
CA LEU A 8 16.14 18.14 -8.17
C LEU A 8 15.11 18.28 -7.02
N ALA A 9 14.83 17.20 -6.30
CA ALA A 9 13.92 17.23 -5.17
C ALA A 9 14.39 18.19 -4.07
N ARG A 10 15.66 18.12 -3.67
CA ARG A 10 16.26 19.03 -2.68
C ARG A 10 16.18 20.50 -3.12
N HIS A 11 16.45 20.79 -4.41
CA HIS A 11 16.34 22.15 -4.95
C HIS A 11 14.89 22.71 -4.85
N CYS A 12 13.90 21.85 -4.84
CA CYS A 12 12.49 22.21 -4.73
C CYS A 12 11.91 22.00 -3.32
N ASP A 13 12.76 21.85 -2.30
CA ASP A 13 12.34 21.55 -0.91
C ASP A 13 11.43 20.32 -0.79
N ALA A 14 11.68 19.33 -1.66
CA ALA A 14 10.95 18.06 -1.68
C ALA A 14 11.86 16.89 -1.27
N ARG A 15 11.23 15.82 -0.85
CA ARG A 15 11.88 14.53 -0.55
C ARG A 15 11.65 13.56 -1.70
N TYR A 16 12.70 12.84 -2.07
CA TYR A 16 12.68 11.79 -3.05
C TYR A 16 12.76 10.43 -2.38
N THR A 17 11.94 9.50 -2.83
CA THR A 17 12.05 8.09 -2.48
C THR A 17 11.77 7.24 -3.71
N ARG A 18 12.38 6.05 -3.76
CA ARG A 18 12.19 5.09 -4.83
C ARG A 18 11.93 3.69 -4.27
N TYR A 19 10.97 3.02 -4.86
CA TYR A 19 10.74 1.59 -4.63
C TYR A 19 10.67 0.89 -5.99
N ALA A 20 11.71 0.15 -6.32
CA ALA A 20 11.90 -0.48 -7.64
C ALA A 20 11.75 0.53 -8.79
N ASP A 21 10.67 0.47 -9.54
CA ASP A 21 10.31 1.37 -10.65
C ASP A 21 9.40 2.54 -10.23
N ASP A 22 8.87 2.52 -9.01
CA ASP A 22 8.02 3.60 -8.48
C ASP A 22 8.87 4.73 -7.90
N LEU A 23 8.75 5.94 -8.48
CA LEU A 23 9.37 7.17 -8.00
C LEU A 23 8.34 7.98 -7.22
N SER A 24 8.67 8.40 -6.01
CA SER A 24 7.78 9.21 -5.17
C SER A 24 8.48 10.48 -4.72
N PHE A 25 7.76 11.60 -4.83
CA PHE A 25 8.22 12.92 -4.37
C PHE A 25 7.19 13.48 -3.40
N SER A 26 7.63 13.97 -2.25
CA SER A 26 6.76 14.59 -1.26
C SER A 26 7.32 15.94 -0.84
N GLY A 27 6.45 16.90 -0.65
CA GLY A 27 6.81 18.25 -0.24
C GLY A 27 5.60 18.99 0.32
N ASP A 28 5.83 20.24 0.67
CA ASP A 28 4.83 21.13 1.25
C ASP A 28 3.95 21.82 0.19
N GLU A 29 3.19 22.81 0.61
CA GLU A 29 2.33 23.62 -0.26
C GLU A 29 3.14 24.42 -1.30
N THR A 30 4.37 24.82 -0.98
CA THR A 30 5.27 25.54 -1.91
C THR A 30 5.69 24.62 -3.05
N PHE A 31 6.06 23.39 -2.74
CA PHE A 31 6.32 22.35 -3.74
C PHE A 31 5.09 22.07 -4.60
N ALA A 32 3.91 21.95 -3.98
CA ALA A 32 2.66 21.68 -4.67
C ALA A 32 2.30 22.75 -5.72
N ARG A 33 2.67 24.02 -5.50
CA ARG A 33 2.47 25.10 -6.48
C ARG A 33 3.43 25.00 -7.67
N ARG A 34 4.59 24.41 -7.50
CA ARG A 34 5.63 24.27 -8.53
C ARG A 34 5.61 22.93 -9.26
N ILE A 35 4.66 22.06 -8.95
CA ILE A 35 4.63 20.66 -9.37
C ILE A 35 4.72 20.49 -10.90
N GLY A 36 4.15 21.39 -11.71
CA GLY A 36 4.18 21.30 -13.17
C GLY A 36 5.61 21.41 -13.73
N GLY A 37 6.37 22.43 -13.32
CA GLY A 37 7.76 22.57 -13.72
C GLY A 37 8.64 21.46 -13.19
N PHE A 38 8.40 21.02 -11.94
CA PHE A 38 9.11 19.90 -11.34
C PHE A 38 8.92 18.60 -12.15
N LEU A 39 7.68 18.28 -12.54
CA LEU A 39 7.38 17.08 -13.33
C LEU A 39 8.08 17.11 -14.69
N GLY A 40 8.15 18.26 -15.34
CA GLY A 40 8.92 18.43 -16.59
C GLY A 40 10.39 18.07 -16.40
N SER A 41 11.06 18.71 -15.44
CA SER A 41 12.46 18.44 -15.13
C SER A 41 12.73 16.99 -14.70
N ALA A 42 11.85 16.40 -13.90
CA ALA A 42 11.95 15.00 -13.49
C ALA A 42 11.81 14.06 -14.68
N THR A 43 10.89 14.35 -15.61
CA THR A 43 10.67 13.58 -16.83
C THR A 43 11.90 13.63 -17.74
N ASP A 44 12.51 14.80 -17.87
CA ASP A 44 13.73 14.96 -18.69
C ASP A 44 14.90 14.17 -18.11
N ILE A 45 15.09 14.21 -16.78
CA ILE A 45 16.12 13.40 -16.10
C ILE A 45 15.89 11.90 -16.37
N VAL A 46 14.66 11.42 -16.22
CA VAL A 46 14.34 10.00 -16.44
C VAL A 46 14.59 9.58 -17.88
N ARG A 47 14.21 10.46 -18.84
CA ARG A 47 14.45 10.23 -20.28
C ARG A 47 15.94 10.21 -20.61
N ASP A 48 16.73 11.13 -20.09
CA ASP A 48 18.17 11.19 -20.29
C ASP A 48 18.90 9.91 -19.82
N GLU A 49 18.36 9.26 -18.80
CA GLU A 49 18.87 8.01 -18.24
C GLU A 49 18.32 6.75 -18.99
N GLY A 50 17.62 6.95 -20.11
CA GLY A 50 17.13 5.87 -20.98
C GLY A 50 15.82 5.24 -20.50
N PHE A 51 15.08 5.87 -19.58
CA PHE A 51 13.79 5.39 -19.10
C PHE A 51 12.64 6.24 -19.62
N SER A 52 11.42 5.74 -19.45
CA SER A 52 10.20 6.47 -19.80
C SER A 52 9.23 6.51 -18.63
N ILE A 53 8.56 7.65 -18.42
CA ILE A 53 7.52 7.78 -17.40
C ILE A 53 6.18 7.30 -17.98
N HIS A 54 5.50 6.45 -17.22
CA HIS A 54 4.14 6.03 -17.55
C HIS A 54 3.13 7.08 -17.07
N THR A 55 2.78 8.03 -17.94
CA THR A 55 1.95 9.21 -17.61
C THR A 55 0.58 8.83 -17.04
N ALA A 56 -0.06 7.75 -17.53
CA ALA A 56 -1.34 7.29 -17.02
C ALA A 56 -1.26 6.75 -15.56
N LYS A 57 -0.08 6.39 -15.07
CA LYS A 57 0.15 5.98 -13.68
C LYS A 57 0.65 7.14 -12.80
N THR A 58 1.12 8.22 -13.38
CA THR A 58 1.59 9.40 -12.64
C THR A 58 0.43 10.08 -11.95
N ARG A 59 0.57 10.31 -10.64
CA ARG A 59 -0.49 10.89 -9.81
C ARG A 59 0.04 12.03 -8.96
N ILE A 60 -0.73 13.12 -8.89
CA ILE A 60 -0.51 14.22 -7.96
C ILE A 60 -1.57 14.09 -6.88
N MET A 61 -1.15 13.83 -5.65
CA MET A 61 -2.04 13.64 -4.51
C MET A 61 -1.85 14.79 -3.53
N ARG A 62 -2.85 15.66 -3.42
CA ARG A 62 -2.83 16.82 -2.52
C ARG A 62 -3.24 16.43 -1.10
N ARG A 63 -2.91 17.27 -0.11
CA ARG A 63 -3.17 17.04 1.33
C ARG A 63 -4.65 16.72 1.64
N GLY A 64 -5.60 17.31 0.94
CA GLY A 64 -7.05 17.06 1.13
C GLY A 64 -7.54 15.74 0.50
N ALA A 65 -6.70 15.02 -0.25
CA ALA A 65 -7.03 13.75 -0.87
C ALA A 65 -6.30 12.59 -0.16
N ARG A 66 -6.78 11.38 -0.41
CA ARG A 66 -6.10 10.18 0.07
C ARG A 66 -4.78 10.01 -0.69
N GLN A 67 -3.67 10.00 0.03
CA GLN A 67 -2.32 9.80 -0.48
C GLN A 67 -1.94 8.33 -0.29
N VAL A 68 -1.58 7.65 -1.39
CA VAL A 68 -1.23 6.23 -1.39
C VAL A 68 0.11 6.04 -2.07
N VAL A 69 1.05 5.42 -1.38
CA VAL A 69 2.37 5.06 -1.89
C VAL A 69 2.58 3.57 -1.65
N THR A 70 2.94 2.81 -2.69
CA THR A 70 3.16 1.35 -2.62
C THR A 70 2.03 0.57 -1.92
N GLY A 71 0.77 1.02 -2.12
CA GLY A 71 -0.41 0.38 -1.52
C GLY A 71 -0.74 0.81 -0.09
N LEU A 72 0.08 1.68 0.53
CA LEU A 72 -0.16 2.21 1.87
C LEU A 72 -0.67 3.64 1.82
N VAL A 73 -1.63 3.96 2.69
CA VAL A 73 -2.07 5.33 2.93
C VAL A 73 -1.01 6.04 3.77
N VAL A 74 -0.55 7.22 3.34
CA VAL A 74 0.58 7.96 3.96
C VAL A 74 0.23 9.40 4.37
N ASN A 75 -1.05 9.72 4.56
CA ASN A 75 -1.47 11.08 4.92
C ASN A 75 -0.82 11.53 6.26
N GLU A 76 -1.49 11.29 7.39
CA GLU A 76 -0.98 11.67 8.72
C GLU A 76 -0.22 10.50 9.38
N HIS A 77 -0.78 9.30 9.24
CA HIS A 77 -0.20 8.07 9.76
C HIS A 77 -0.23 7.00 8.67
N VAL A 78 0.83 6.21 8.59
CA VAL A 78 0.87 5.07 7.67
C VAL A 78 -0.23 4.08 8.03
N ASN A 79 -1.00 3.68 7.04
CA ASN A 79 -2.13 2.78 7.23
C ASN A 79 -2.38 1.93 5.98
N ILE A 80 -3.13 0.84 6.16
CA ILE A 80 -3.65 0.06 5.05
C ILE A 80 -4.89 0.74 4.46
N LEU A 81 -5.21 0.42 3.21
CA LEU A 81 -6.45 0.88 2.58
C LEU A 81 -7.65 0.39 3.39
N ARG A 82 -8.63 1.27 3.63
CA ARG A 82 -9.83 0.93 4.38
C ARG A 82 -10.60 -0.24 3.76
N HIS A 83 -10.70 -0.25 2.44
CA HIS A 83 -11.35 -1.34 1.71
C HIS A 83 -10.70 -2.70 2.01
N ASP A 84 -9.36 -2.79 2.02
CA ASP A 84 -8.65 -4.04 2.27
C ASP A 84 -8.83 -4.53 3.70
N TYR A 85 -8.84 -3.60 4.67
CA TYR A 85 -9.14 -3.90 6.05
C TYR A 85 -10.57 -4.43 6.23
N ASP A 86 -11.55 -3.71 5.67
CA ASP A 86 -12.97 -4.06 5.80
C ASP A 86 -13.26 -5.40 5.10
N THR A 87 -12.64 -5.66 3.95
CA THR A 87 -12.72 -6.94 3.24
C THR A 87 -12.15 -8.09 4.09
N LEU A 88 -10.94 -7.91 4.65
CA LEU A 88 -10.34 -8.96 5.49
C LEU A 88 -11.15 -9.21 6.75
N LYS A 89 -11.68 -8.15 7.38
CA LYS A 89 -12.57 -8.24 8.53
C LYS A 89 -13.87 -9.00 8.20
N ALA A 90 -14.49 -8.74 7.04
CA ALA A 90 -15.69 -9.42 6.59
C ALA A 90 -15.42 -10.91 6.31
N ILE A 91 -14.30 -11.24 5.66
CA ILE A 91 -13.89 -12.63 5.44
C ILE A 91 -13.77 -13.38 6.77
N LEU A 92 -13.06 -12.83 7.76
CA LEU A 92 -12.88 -13.45 9.06
C LEU A 92 -14.21 -13.63 9.83
N HIS A 93 -15.07 -12.62 9.79
CA HIS A 93 -16.40 -12.70 10.39
C HIS A 93 -17.24 -13.82 9.76
N ASN A 94 -17.24 -13.89 8.43
CA ASN A 94 -18.00 -14.91 7.70
C ASN A 94 -17.39 -16.32 7.88
N CYS A 95 -16.08 -16.45 7.98
CA CYS A 95 -15.44 -17.72 8.33
C CYS A 95 -15.90 -18.22 9.70
N ALA A 96 -15.99 -17.35 10.69
CA ALA A 96 -16.45 -17.71 12.02
C ALA A 96 -17.94 -18.12 12.05
N LYS A 97 -18.76 -17.50 11.16
CA LYS A 97 -20.21 -17.72 11.13
C LYS A 97 -20.65 -18.87 10.22
N HIS A 98 -19.98 -19.04 9.08
CA HIS A 98 -20.40 -19.92 7.98
C HIS A 98 -19.33 -20.96 7.60
N GLY A 99 -18.23 -21.03 8.34
CA GLY A 99 -17.11 -21.92 8.04
C GLY A 99 -16.10 -21.30 7.04
N ALA A 100 -14.85 -21.73 7.12
CA ALA A 100 -13.75 -21.20 6.29
C ALA A 100 -13.95 -21.49 4.80
N GLU A 101 -14.45 -22.66 4.45
CA GLU A 101 -14.69 -23.08 3.05
C GLU A 101 -15.65 -22.13 2.31
N SER A 102 -16.62 -21.55 3.00
CA SER A 102 -17.57 -20.59 2.41
C SER A 102 -16.91 -19.32 1.88
N GLN A 103 -15.73 -18.99 2.39
CA GLN A 103 -14.97 -17.78 2.04
C GLN A 103 -13.77 -18.04 1.14
N ASN A 104 -13.31 -19.27 1.01
CA ASN A 104 -12.20 -19.66 0.14
C ASN A 104 -12.65 -19.86 -1.32
N ARG A 105 -13.29 -18.85 -1.89
CA ARG A 105 -13.86 -18.92 -3.26
C ARG A 105 -12.80 -19.13 -4.36
N SER A 106 -11.57 -18.74 -4.10
CA SER A 106 -10.46 -18.86 -5.05
C SER A 106 -9.64 -20.15 -4.86
N GLY A 107 -10.06 -21.06 -3.96
CA GLY A 107 -9.38 -22.32 -3.71
C GLY A 107 -7.94 -22.15 -3.21
N VAL A 108 -7.66 -21.13 -2.42
CA VAL A 108 -6.30 -20.84 -1.93
C VAL A 108 -5.82 -21.99 -1.06
N PRO A 109 -4.70 -22.66 -1.40
CA PRO A 109 -4.12 -23.68 -0.56
C PRO A 109 -3.74 -23.13 0.82
N ASN A 110 -4.00 -23.90 1.88
CA ASN A 110 -3.75 -23.48 3.26
C ASN A 110 -4.33 -22.08 3.57
N PHE A 111 -5.63 -21.94 3.32
CA PHE A 111 -6.37 -20.67 3.50
C PHE A 111 -6.19 -20.05 4.89
N PRO A 112 -6.15 -20.81 6.00
CA PRO A 112 -5.82 -20.25 7.31
C PRO A 112 -4.46 -19.54 7.34
N ALA A 113 -3.40 -20.16 6.84
CA ALA A 113 -2.08 -19.54 6.80
C ALA A 113 -2.02 -18.31 5.88
N HIS A 114 -2.73 -18.35 4.74
CA HIS A 114 -2.88 -17.19 3.87
C HIS A 114 -3.50 -16.00 4.61
N LEU A 115 -4.59 -16.21 5.34
CA LEU A 115 -5.23 -15.13 6.12
C LEU A 115 -4.35 -14.68 7.29
N ALA A 116 -3.66 -15.60 7.97
CA ALA A 116 -2.71 -15.25 9.02
C ALA A 116 -1.59 -14.33 8.52
N GLY A 117 -1.05 -14.61 7.32
CA GLY A 117 -0.04 -13.76 6.68
C GLY A 117 -0.58 -12.35 6.36
N ARG A 118 -1.80 -12.25 5.84
CA ARG A 118 -2.45 -10.96 5.59
C ARG A 118 -2.69 -10.17 6.89
N ILE A 119 -3.05 -10.85 7.97
CA ILE A 119 -3.22 -10.22 9.30
C ILE A 119 -1.87 -9.73 9.81
N ALA A 120 -0.82 -10.54 9.72
CA ALA A 120 0.54 -10.15 10.15
C ALA A 120 1.02 -8.89 9.42
N TRP A 121 0.73 -8.75 8.13
CA TRP A 121 1.00 -7.51 7.39
C TRP A 121 0.24 -6.32 7.99
N VAL A 122 -1.05 -6.48 8.30
CA VAL A 122 -1.84 -5.42 8.95
C VAL A 122 -1.30 -5.09 10.33
N GLU A 123 -0.88 -6.09 11.12
CA GLU A 123 -0.26 -5.91 12.44
C GLU A 123 1.03 -5.08 12.35
N HIS A 124 1.84 -5.33 11.31
CA HIS A 124 3.06 -4.57 11.06
C HIS A 124 2.79 -3.10 10.74
N VAL A 125 1.80 -2.81 9.91
CA VAL A 125 1.47 -1.44 9.45
C VAL A 125 0.65 -0.67 10.51
N ASN A 126 -0.31 -1.34 11.14
CA ASN A 126 -1.20 -0.76 12.15
C ASN A 126 -1.52 -1.81 13.23
N PRO A 127 -0.74 -1.86 14.32
CA PRO A 127 -0.89 -2.87 15.37
C PRO A 127 -2.30 -2.93 15.98
N VAL A 128 -2.95 -1.79 16.15
CA VAL A 128 -4.31 -1.72 16.74
C VAL A 128 -5.33 -2.40 15.83
N ARG A 129 -5.28 -2.13 14.52
CA ARG A 129 -6.16 -2.77 13.54
C ARG A 129 -5.82 -4.26 13.38
N GLY A 130 -4.54 -4.59 13.36
CA GLY A 130 -4.08 -5.97 13.27
C GLY A 130 -4.55 -6.82 14.45
N ALA A 131 -4.40 -6.34 15.68
CA ALA A 131 -4.87 -7.04 16.88
C ALA A 131 -6.39 -7.34 16.83
N ARG A 132 -7.21 -6.40 16.31
CA ARG A 132 -8.64 -6.62 16.11
C ARG A 132 -8.92 -7.77 15.12
N LEU A 133 -8.18 -7.83 14.01
CA LEU A 133 -8.30 -8.90 13.03
C LEU A 133 -7.82 -10.23 13.61
N ARG A 134 -6.73 -10.24 14.39
CA ARG A 134 -6.21 -11.42 15.08
C ARG A 134 -7.26 -12.00 16.05
N THR A 135 -7.95 -11.15 16.79
CA THR A 135 -9.05 -11.57 17.65
C THR A 135 -10.17 -12.25 16.87
N LEU A 136 -10.53 -11.75 15.68
CA LEU A 136 -11.52 -12.40 14.81
C LEU A 136 -11.01 -13.73 14.26
N TYR A 137 -9.76 -13.78 13.82
CA TYR A 137 -9.11 -14.99 13.32
C TYR A 137 -9.13 -16.13 14.34
N ASN A 138 -8.84 -15.82 15.61
CA ASN A 138 -8.81 -16.79 16.69
C ASN A 138 -10.20 -17.33 17.08
N LYS A 139 -11.29 -16.68 16.62
CA LYS A 139 -12.68 -17.16 16.80
C LYS A 139 -13.11 -18.14 15.72
N VAL A 140 -12.35 -18.28 14.64
CA VAL A 140 -12.69 -19.19 13.55
C VAL A 140 -12.30 -20.61 13.94
N ALA A 141 -13.21 -21.56 13.81
CA ALA A 141 -12.89 -22.98 13.90
C ALA A 141 -12.23 -23.41 12.58
N TRP A 142 -10.89 -23.43 12.58
CA TRP A 142 -10.13 -23.93 11.44
C TRP A 142 -10.17 -25.47 11.49
N THR A 143 -10.84 -26.09 10.56
CA THR A 143 -10.83 -27.54 10.43
C THR A 143 -9.41 -27.98 10.08
N PRO A 144 -8.79 -28.92 10.82
CA PRO A 144 -7.52 -29.48 10.43
C PRO A 144 -7.66 -30.11 9.03
N ARG A 145 -6.71 -29.83 8.14
CA ARG A 145 -6.62 -30.56 6.87
C ARG A 145 -6.44 -32.02 7.22
N ALA A 146 -7.38 -32.89 6.82
CA ALA A 146 -7.14 -34.32 6.84
C ALA A 146 -5.87 -34.57 6.01
N GLU A 147 -4.81 -34.99 6.67
CA GLU A 147 -3.60 -35.48 5.98
C GLU A 147 -4.03 -36.73 5.22
N ILE A 148 -3.93 -36.69 3.90
CA ILE A 148 -4.04 -37.84 3.01
C ILE A 148 -2.63 -38.34 2.74
#